data_2f75345a45d4ecc70bce59025faa651d
#
_entry.id   2f75345a45d4ecc70bce59025faa651d
#
_cell.length_a   1.000
_cell.length_b   1.000
_cell.length_c   1.000
_cell.angle_alpha   90.00
_cell.angle_beta   90.00
_cell.angle_gamma   90.00
#
_symmetry.space_group_name_H-M   'P 1'
#
loop_
_entity.id
_entity.type
_entity.pdbx_description
1 polymer ?
#
loop_
_entity_poly.entity_id
_entity_poly.type
_entity_poly.pdbx_seq_one_letter_code
_entity_poly.pdbx_strand_id
1 'polypeptide(L)'
;MKKIIGIYLLLQAAMKGVCFFLSLSSDESFLPVIVLVTCAVLIAGAVYVAAMTFMEKARLHQISRFFVLEIALTVFNIVFMFFQPVEMLPTDSWVTGNLFDILVAGVILVYLTRQKYYIRAKYVSNTAEPDERETISAGHKARPTV
;
A
#
# COMPACT_ATOMS: atom_id res chain seq x y z
N MET A 1 5.24 -12.87 -0.55
CA MET A 1 4.25 -11.85 -0.24
C MET A 1 4.55 -10.48 -0.86
N LYS A 2 5.71 -9.84 -0.62
CA LYS A 2 6.05 -8.56 -1.29
C LYS A 2 5.91 -8.63 -2.81
N LYS A 3 6.39 -9.70 -3.45
CA LYS A 3 6.28 -9.90 -4.91
C LYS A 3 4.82 -9.95 -5.39
N ILE A 4 3.90 -10.51 -4.61
CA ILE A 4 2.46 -10.54 -4.94
C ILE A 4 1.89 -9.12 -4.93
N ILE A 5 2.26 -8.30 -3.95
CA ILE A 5 1.87 -6.88 -3.89
C ILE A 5 2.44 -6.14 -5.11
N GLY A 6 3.70 -6.41 -5.49
CA GLY A 6 4.31 -5.82 -6.69
C GLY A 6 3.56 -6.18 -7.98
N ILE A 7 3.16 -7.45 -8.14
CA ILE A 7 2.35 -7.90 -9.29
C ILE A 7 0.99 -7.21 -9.30
N TYR A 8 0.32 -7.13 -8.14
CA TYR A 8 -0.95 -6.42 -8.02
C TYR A 8 -0.82 -4.95 -8.44
N LEU A 9 0.21 -4.24 -7.96
CA LEU A 9 0.45 -2.83 -8.31
C LEU A 9 0.71 -2.65 -9.81
N LEU A 10 1.44 -3.56 -10.46
CA LEU A 10 1.64 -3.50 -11.91
C LEU A 10 0.35 -3.75 -12.68
N LEU A 11 -0.45 -4.73 -12.26
CA LEU A 11 -1.73 -5.01 -12.88
C LEU A 11 -2.68 -3.82 -12.76
N GLN A 12 -2.75 -3.22 -11.57
CA GLN A 12 -3.55 -2.03 -11.31
C GLN A 12 -3.06 -0.82 -12.13
N ALA A 13 -1.75 -0.61 -12.21
CA ALA A 13 -1.17 0.45 -13.04
C ALA A 13 -1.50 0.25 -14.53
N ALA A 14 -1.46 -0.99 -15.03
CA ALA A 14 -1.82 -1.32 -16.40
C ALA A 14 -3.31 -1.05 -16.68
N MET A 15 -4.20 -1.49 -15.78
CA MET A 15 -5.64 -1.24 -15.90
C MET A 15 -5.96 0.26 -15.89
N LYS A 16 -5.42 1.01 -14.93
CA LYS A 16 -5.59 2.47 -14.86
C LYS A 16 -4.96 3.16 -16.09
N GLY A 17 -3.83 2.67 -16.57
CA GLY A 17 -3.17 3.18 -17.77
C GLY A 17 -4.01 3.03 -19.05
N VAL A 18 -4.65 1.87 -19.23
CA VAL A 18 -5.59 1.66 -20.35
C VAL A 18 -6.78 2.61 -20.25
N CYS A 19 -7.42 2.71 -19.07
CA CYS A 19 -8.53 3.62 -18.87
C CYS A 19 -8.12 5.08 -19.11
N PHE A 20 -6.94 5.50 -18.65
CA PHE A 20 -6.38 6.83 -18.85
C PHE A 20 -6.16 7.11 -20.34
N PHE A 21 -5.56 6.17 -21.08
CA PHE A 21 -5.31 6.32 -22.52
C PHE A 21 -6.62 6.39 -23.31
N LEU A 22 -7.60 5.55 -22.98
CA LEU A 22 -8.93 5.59 -23.61
C LEU A 22 -9.63 6.93 -23.36
N SER A 23 -9.50 7.47 -22.15
CA SER A 23 -10.07 8.79 -21.81
C SER A 23 -9.41 9.94 -22.57
N LEU A 24 -8.12 9.84 -22.89
CA LEU A 24 -7.42 10.83 -23.71
C LEU A 24 -7.74 10.71 -25.21
N SER A 25 -8.06 9.49 -25.66
CA SER A 25 -8.32 9.19 -27.08
C SER A 25 -9.76 9.48 -27.50
N SER A 26 -10.68 9.61 -26.56
CA SER A 26 -12.08 9.94 -26.85
C SER A 26 -12.22 11.47 -27.00
N ASP A 27 -12.78 11.93 -28.12
CA ASP A 27 -13.11 13.36 -28.36
C ASP A 27 -14.11 13.90 -27.32
N GLU A 28 -14.79 13.00 -26.61
CA GLU A 28 -15.69 13.28 -25.50
C GLU A 28 -15.04 12.91 -24.15
N SER A 29 -13.82 13.39 -23.87
CA SER A 29 -13.22 13.13 -22.57
C SER A 29 -13.91 13.97 -21.49
N PHE A 30 -14.90 13.38 -20.85
CA PHE A 30 -15.68 14.00 -19.75
C PHE A 30 -14.89 14.09 -18.43
N LEU A 31 -13.69 13.51 -18.38
CA LEU A 31 -12.90 13.52 -17.14
C LEU A 31 -12.17 14.85 -16.94
N PRO A 32 -12.40 15.52 -15.80
CA PRO A 32 -11.67 16.75 -15.46
C PRO A 32 -10.16 16.52 -15.44
N VAL A 33 -9.40 17.52 -15.88
CA VAL A 33 -7.92 17.47 -15.92
C VAL A 33 -7.32 17.06 -14.59
N ILE A 34 -7.91 17.47 -13.47
CA ILE A 34 -7.45 17.13 -12.13
C ILE A 34 -7.53 15.61 -11.86
N VAL A 35 -8.59 14.94 -12.34
CA VAL A 35 -8.75 13.49 -12.22
C VAL A 35 -7.71 12.78 -13.09
N LEU A 36 -7.45 13.28 -14.29
CA LEU A 36 -6.40 12.73 -15.17
C LEU A 36 -5.01 12.86 -14.55
N VAL A 37 -4.69 14.03 -13.97
CA VAL A 37 -3.40 14.24 -13.29
C VAL A 37 -3.25 13.32 -12.08
N THR A 38 -4.28 13.18 -11.24
CA THR A 38 -4.22 12.26 -10.09
C THR A 38 -4.09 10.80 -10.51
N CYS A 39 -4.76 10.37 -11.59
CA CYS A 39 -4.59 9.04 -12.17
C CYS A 39 -3.14 8.82 -12.66
N ALA A 40 -2.55 9.79 -13.37
CA ALA A 40 -1.17 9.70 -13.83
C ALA A 40 -0.18 9.58 -12.67
N VAL A 41 -0.38 10.34 -11.58
CA VAL A 41 0.43 10.27 -10.36
C VAL A 41 0.30 8.88 -9.70
N LEU A 42 -0.91 8.33 -9.63
CA LEU A 42 -1.14 6.99 -9.06
C LEU A 42 -0.50 5.89 -9.90
N ILE A 43 -0.59 5.97 -11.24
CA ILE A 43 0.06 5.02 -12.14
C ILE A 43 1.58 5.07 -11.95
N ALA A 44 2.19 6.26 -11.99
CA ALA A 44 3.62 6.42 -11.82
C ALA A 44 4.09 5.92 -10.44
N GLY A 45 3.33 6.24 -9.38
CA GLY A 45 3.59 5.77 -8.02
C GLY A 45 3.50 4.25 -7.89
N ALA A 46 2.47 3.63 -8.48
CA ALA A 46 2.30 2.18 -8.47
C ALA A 46 3.45 1.46 -9.19
N VAL A 47 3.86 1.94 -10.36
CA VAL A 47 5.00 1.39 -11.11
C VAL A 47 6.30 1.55 -10.31
N TYR A 48 6.54 2.71 -9.70
CA TYR A 48 7.71 2.96 -8.87
C TYR A 48 7.78 2.01 -7.68
N VAL A 49 6.70 1.90 -6.90
CA VAL A 49 6.65 1.02 -5.72
C VAL A 49 6.75 -0.45 -6.13
N ALA A 50 6.14 -0.86 -7.25
CA ALA A 50 6.28 -2.20 -7.79
C ALA A 50 7.74 -2.50 -8.16
N ALA A 51 8.42 -1.62 -8.89
CA ALA A 51 9.83 -1.77 -9.26
C ALA A 51 10.72 -1.91 -8.01
N MET A 52 10.53 -1.04 -7.00
CA MET A 52 11.26 -1.11 -5.72
C MET A 52 10.99 -2.43 -4.98
N THR A 53 9.77 -2.97 -5.11
CA THR A 53 9.36 -4.23 -4.49
C THR A 53 10.05 -5.42 -5.16
N PHE A 54 10.15 -5.42 -6.49
CA PHE A 54 10.88 -6.45 -7.25
C PHE A 54 12.38 -6.41 -7.01
N MET A 55 12.96 -5.21 -6.85
CA MET A 55 14.38 -5.03 -6.49
C MET A 55 14.68 -5.34 -5.02
N GLU A 56 13.67 -5.79 -4.25
CA GLU A 56 13.76 -6.06 -2.81
C GLU A 56 14.16 -4.84 -1.94
N LYS A 57 14.22 -3.64 -2.54
CA LYS A 57 14.57 -2.38 -1.88
C LYS A 57 13.40 -1.72 -1.17
N ALA A 58 12.15 -2.11 -1.48
CA ALA A 58 10.96 -1.53 -0.88
C ALA A 58 10.87 -1.86 0.62
N ARG A 59 10.79 -0.83 1.43
CA ARG A 59 10.49 -0.95 2.86
C ARG A 59 8.98 -1.01 3.08
N LEU A 60 8.53 -1.79 4.06
CA LEU A 60 7.10 -1.94 4.37
C LEU A 60 6.38 -0.58 4.56
N HIS A 61 7.05 0.39 5.17
CA HIS A 61 6.44 1.70 5.40
C HIS A 61 6.25 2.51 4.10
N GLN A 62 7.10 2.31 3.08
CA GLN A 62 6.95 2.97 1.77
C GLN A 62 5.73 2.42 1.03
N ILE A 63 5.59 1.09 1.04
CA ILE A 63 4.41 0.42 0.46
C ILE A 63 3.13 0.89 1.17
N SER A 64 3.14 0.92 2.51
CA SER A 64 2.01 1.39 3.30
C SER A 64 1.65 2.86 3.00
N ARG A 65 2.64 3.75 2.88
CA ARG A 65 2.41 5.16 2.53
C ARG A 65 1.80 5.32 1.16
N PHE A 66 2.22 4.50 0.20
CA PHE A 66 1.63 4.52 -1.14
C PHE A 66 0.14 4.17 -1.11
N PHE A 67 -0.26 3.10 -0.40
CA PHE A 67 -1.67 2.72 -0.29
C PHE A 67 -2.52 3.77 0.46
N VAL A 68 -1.96 4.44 1.46
CA VAL A 68 -2.65 5.57 2.12
C VAL A 68 -2.86 6.72 1.12
N LEU A 69 -1.83 7.07 0.33
CA LEU A 69 -1.93 8.10 -0.69
C LEU A 69 -2.95 7.71 -1.78
N GLU A 70 -2.94 6.47 -2.21
CA GLU A 70 -3.89 5.94 -3.19
C GLU A 70 -5.33 6.07 -2.71
N ILE A 71 -5.63 5.63 -1.49
CA ILE A 71 -6.96 5.77 -0.90
C ILE A 71 -7.36 7.26 -0.83
N ALA A 72 -6.47 8.12 -0.35
CA ALA A 72 -6.75 9.55 -0.21
C ALA A 72 -7.05 10.20 -1.56
N LEU A 73 -6.25 9.94 -2.59
CA LEU A 73 -6.46 10.51 -3.93
C LEU A 73 -7.69 9.92 -4.61
N THR A 74 -7.97 8.64 -4.42
CA THR A 74 -9.18 8.00 -4.98
C THR A 74 -10.45 8.56 -4.34
N VAL A 75 -10.46 8.72 -3.01
CA VAL A 75 -11.57 9.38 -2.30
C VAL A 75 -11.72 10.82 -2.77
N PHE A 76 -10.62 11.56 -2.89
CA PHE A 76 -10.65 12.93 -3.41
C PHE A 76 -11.28 12.98 -4.82
N ASN A 77 -10.87 12.08 -5.72
CA ASN A 77 -11.44 12.02 -7.07
C ASN A 77 -12.94 11.74 -7.06
N ILE A 78 -13.40 10.79 -6.23
CA ILE A 78 -14.83 10.48 -6.11
C ILE A 78 -15.59 11.72 -5.62
N VAL A 79 -15.14 12.33 -4.53
CA VAL A 79 -15.77 13.54 -3.97
C VAL A 79 -15.77 14.68 -4.98
N PHE A 80 -14.63 14.92 -5.64
CA PHE A 80 -14.50 15.96 -6.64
C PHE A 80 -15.47 15.80 -7.80
N MET A 81 -15.67 14.56 -8.29
CA MET A 81 -16.61 14.28 -9.38
C MET A 81 -18.06 14.60 -9.00
N PHE A 82 -18.46 14.42 -7.74
CA PHE A 82 -19.82 14.78 -7.30
C PHE A 82 -20.09 16.30 -7.28
N PHE A 83 -19.03 17.13 -7.31
CA PHE A 83 -19.17 18.59 -7.42
C PHE A 83 -19.16 19.09 -8.87
N GLN A 84 -19.05 18.19 -9.86
CA GLN A 84 -19.12 18.56 -11.27
C GLN A 84 -20.55 18.73 -11.74
N PRO A 85 -20.80 19.46 -12.86
CA PRO A 85 -22.11 19.54 -13.49
C PRO A 85 -22.69 18.16 -13.80
N VAL A 86 -24.03 18.06 -13.79
CA VAL A 86 -24.76 16.79 -13.97
C VAL A 86 -24.34 16.04 -15.24
N GLU A 87 -23.95 16.78 -16.29
CA GLU A 87 -23.47 16.22 -17.56
C GLU A 87 -22.14 15.48 -17.45
N MET A 88 -21.37 15.76 -16.38
CA MET A 88 -20.05 15.17 -16.10
C MET A 88 -20.08 14.19 -14.92
N LEU A 89 -21.26 13.78 -14.46
CA LEU A 89 -21.36 12.84 -13.34
C LEU A 89 -20.74 11.49 -13.71
N PRO A 90 -20.01 10.87 -12.77
CA PRO A 90 -19.35 9.60 -13.02
C PRO A 90 -20.37 8.49 -13.29
N THR A 91 -20.03 7.59 -14.20
CA THR A 91 -20.81 6.38 -14.43
C THR A 91 -20.76 5.45 -13.22
N ASP A 92 -21.80 4.65 -12.98
CA ASP A 92 -21.84 3.68 -11.88
C ASP A 92 -20.65 2.73 -11.91
N SER A 93 -20.20 2.32 -13.10
CA SER A 93 -19.04 1.47 -13.28
C SER A 93 -17.73 2.15 -12.82
N TRP A 94 -17.58 3.45 -13.06
CA TRP A 94 -16.43 4.22 -12.62
C TRP A 94 -16.38 4.34 -11.08
N VAL A 95 -17.53 4.66 -10.46
CA VAL A 95 -17.64 4.75 -9.00
C VAL A 95 -17.37 3.39 -8.36
N THR A 96 -17.97 2.32 -8.88
CA THR A 96 -17.79 0.96 -8.37
C THR A 96 -16.34 0.50 -8.48
N GLY A 97 -15.66 0.79 -9.59
CA GLY A 97 -14.23 0.48 -9.77
C GLY A 97 -13.34 1.18 -8.75
N ASN A 98 -13.57 2.47 -8.51
CA ASN A 98 -12.81 3.22 -7.51
C ASN A 98 -13.09 2.76 -6.07
N LEU A 99 -14.33 2.39 -5.74
CA LEU A 99 -14.66 1.80 -4.44
C LEU A 99 -14.00 0.45 -4.23
N PHE A 100 -13.94 -0.38 -5.28
CA PHE A 100 -13.22 -1.65 -5.24
C PHE A 100 -11.72 -1.45 -4.99
N ASP A 101 -11.09 -0.48 -5.66
CA ASP A 101 -9.68 -0.12 -5.42
C ASP A 101 -9.42 0.31 -3.97
N ILE A 102 -10.31 1.14 -3.39
CA ILE A 102 -10.22 1.55 -1.98
C ILE A 102 -10.31 0.33 -1.05
N LEU A 103 -11.23 -0.59 -1.32
CA LEU A 103 -11.42 -1.80 -0.51
C LEU A 103 -10.17 -2.67 -0.53
N VAL A 104 -9.63 -2.96 -1.73
CA VAL A 104 -8.43 -3.79 -1.88
C VAL A 104 -7.21 -3.11 -1.24
N ALA A 105 -7.02 -1.81 -1.48
CA ALA A 105 -5.95 -1.03 -0.85
C ALA A 105 -6.06 -1.05 0.69
N GLY A 106 -7.28 -0.93 1.22
CA GLY A 106 -7.57 -1.03 2.65
C GLY A 106 -7.20 -2.38 3.24
N VAL A 107 -7.59 -3.48 2.58
CA VAL A 107 -7.23 -4.84 3.01
C VAL A 107 -5.71 -5.03 3.04
N ILE A 108 -5.01 -4.59 1.99
CA ILE A 108 -3.55 -4.67 1.93
C ILE A 108 -2.92 -3.84 3.06
N LEU A 109 -3.43 -2.64 3.33
CA LEU A 109 -2.94 -1.76 4.39
C LEU A 109 -3.10 -2.38 5.77
N VAL A 110 -4.25 -2.98 6.08
CA VAL A 110 -4.49 -3.72 7.33
C VAL A 110 -3.51 -4.88 7.47
N TYR A 111 -3.31 -5.64 6.40
CA TYR A 111 -2.34 -6.74 6.37
C TYR A 111 -0.91 -6.26 6.66
N LEU A 112 -0.44 -5.20 6.00
CA LEU A 112 0.90 -4.63 6.19
C LEU A 112 1.10 -4.11 7.62
N THR A 113 0.06 -3.50 8.19
CA THR A 113 0.07 -3.01 9.57
C THR A 113 0.21 -4.17 10.56
N ARG A 114 -0.56 -5.24 10.40
CA ARG A 114 -0.45 -6.46 11.23
C ARG A 114 0.94 -7.08 11.14
N GLN A 115 1.52 -7.16 9.94
CA GLN A 115 2.86 -7.71 9.74
C GLN A 115 3.93 -6.86 10.46
N LYS A 116 3.80 -5.53 10.45
CA LYS A 116 4.70 -4.63 11.19
C LYS A 116 4.64 -4.87 12.70
N TYR A 117 3.45 -5.07 13.28
CA TYR A 117 3.29 -5.40 14.70
C TYR A 117 3.91 -6.74 15.05
N TYR A 118 3.71 -7.76 14.22
CA TYR A 118 4.28 -9.09 14.44
C TYR A 118 5.82 -9.08 14.46
N ILE A 119 6.45 -8.38 13.52
CA ILE A 119 7.90 -8.22 13.46
C ILE A 119 8.42 -7.51 14.72
N ARG A 120 7.73 -6.45 15.16
CA ARG A 120 8.12 -5.69 16.36
C ARG A 120 7.99 -6.53 17.63
N ALA A 121 6.92 -7.30 17.79
CA ALA A 121 6.72 -8.20 18.93
C ALA A 121 7.82 -9.27 19.00
N LYS A 122 8.20 -9.86 17.86
CA LYS A 122 9.27 -10.85 17.78
C LYS A 122 10.65 -10.26 18.15
N TYR A 123 10.92 -9.01 17.81
CA TYR A 123 12.16 -8.33 18.19
C TYR A 123 12.22 -8.09 19.70
N VAL A 124 11.12 -7.65 20.31
CA VAL A 124 11.05 -7.41 21.77
C VAL A 124 11.20 -8.71 22.55
N SER A 125 10.60 -9.81 22.10
CA SER A 125 10.74 -11.13 22.71
C SER A 125 12.19 -11.65 22.68
N ASN A 126 12.88 -11.48 21.56
CA ASN A 126 14.26 -11.94 21.41
C ASN A 126 15.29 -11.11 22.20
N THR A 127 14.95 -9.86 22.54
CA THR A 127 15.82 -8.98 23.37
C THR A 127 15.60 -9.20 24.86
N ALA A 128 14.49 -9.79 25.28
CA ALA A 128 14.18 -10.04 26.68
C ALA A 128 14.77 -11.37 27.21
N GLU A 129 15.27 -12.26 26.33
CA GLU A 129 15.73 -13.61 26.71
C GLU A 129 17.23 -13.79 27.06
N PRO A 130 18.17 -12.80 26.86
CA PRO A 130 19.59 -13.04 27.17
C PRO A 130 19.95 -13.01 28.65
N ASP A 131 19.18 -12.31 29.49
CA ASP A 131 19.62 -12.00 30.86
C ASP A 131 19.35 -13.12 31.90
N GLU A 132 18.38 -14.00 31.63
CA GLU A 132 18.08 -15.10 32.58
C GLU A 132 19.03 -16.30 32.43
N ARG A 133 19.64 -16.52 31.28
CA ARG A 133 20.55 -17.67 31.09
C ARG A 133 21.96 -17.43 31.64
N GLU A 134 22.41 -16.18 31.69
CA GLU A 134 23.72 -15.86 32.26
C GLU A 134 23.72 -15.92 33.78
N THR A 135 22.63 -15.56 34.43
CA THR A 135 22.51 -15.62 35.90
C THR A 135 22.45 -17.05 36.44
N ILE A 136 21.85 -17.99 35.69
CA ILE A 136 21.79 -19.41 36.11
C ILE A 136 23.16 -20.08 35.91
N SER A 137 23.93 -19.71 34.90
CA SER A 137 25.26 -20.27 34.66
C SER A 137 26.32 -19.76 35.65
N ALA A 138 26.20 -18.54 36.14
CA ALA A 138 27.11 -17.96 37.12
C ALA A 138 26.89 -18.54 38.55
N GLY A 139 25.67 -18.90 38.90
CA GLY A 139 25.32 -19.47 40.21
C GLY A 139 25.80 -20.90 40.44
N HIS A 140 26.19 -21.64 39.41
CA HIS A 140 26.57 -23.06 39.54
C HIS A 140 28.10 -23.25 39.68
N LYS A 141 28.92 -22.17 39.52
CA LYS A 141 30.39 -22.25 39.68
C LYS A 141 30.93 -21.91 41.05
N ALA A 142 30.10 -21.54 42.00
CA ALA A 142 30.52 -21.16 43.33
C ALA A 142 30.13 -22.24 44.41
N ARG A 143 30.59 -23.49 44.26
CA ARG A 143 30.65 -24.42 45.39
C ARG A 143 32.13 -24.64 45.75
N PRO A 144 32.64 -24.15 46.91
CA PRO A 144 33.93 -24.55 47.40
C PRO A 144 33.88 -25.98 47.90
N THR A 145 34.74 -26.82 47.39
CA THR A 145 35.08 -28.12 48.00
C THR A 145 35.83 -27.90 49.29
N VAL A 146 35.25 -28.35 50.40
CA VAL A 146 35.94 -28.58 51.68
C VAL A 146 36.30 -30.06 51.75
#